data_28e4c25368a5ed9b33c1af289e4b8356
#
_entry.id   28e4c25368a5ed9b33c1af289e4b8356
#
_cell.length_a   1.000
_cell.length_b   1.000
_cell.length_c   1.000
_cell.angle_alpha   90.00
_cell.angle_beta   90.00
_cell.angle_gamma   90.00
#
_symmetry.space_group_name_H-M   'P 1'
#
loop_
_entity.id
_entity.type
_entity.pdbx_description
1 polymer ?
#
loop_
_entity_poly.entity_id
_entity_poly.type
_entity_poly.pdbx_seq_one_letter_code
_entity_poly.pdbx_strand_id
1 'polypeptide(L)'
;MAVKTINTEMLQKMFLAGAANLEAKKEIINELNVFPVPDGDTGTNMTLTIMSAAKEVKALENPNMLAIAKAISSGSLRGARGNSGVILSQLLRGFTKEIREHDEIDTSILARACERATATAYKAVMKPKEGTILTVAKGASQKAAELAETTDDLDTFISEVIAYA
;
A
#
# COMPACT_ATOMS: atom_id res chain seq x y z
N MET A 1 1.44 -25.10 -6.56
CA MET A 1 1.72 -25.11 -5.11
C MET A 1 1.27 -23.78 -4.52
N ALA A 2 0.52 -23.79 -3.41
CA ALA A 2 0.04 -22.58 -2.78
C ALA A 2 1.19 -21.75 -2.18
N VAL A 3 1.18 -20.43 -2.40
CA VAL A 3 2.12 -19.49 -1.77
C VAL A 3 1.54 -19.08 -0.42
N LYS A 4 2.20 -19.39 0.66
CA LYS A 4 1.71 -19.16 2.03
C LYS A 4 2.37 -17.99 2.74
N THR A 5 3.56 -17.60 2.32
CA THR A 5 4.31 -16.50 2.92
C THR A 5 4.99 -15.64 1.85
N ILE A 6 5.17 -14.36 2.18
CA ILE A 6 5.97 -13.39 1.42
C ILE A 6 7.23 -13.14 2.23
N ASN A 7 8.38 -13.51 1.67
CA ASN A 7 9.67 -13.17 2.25
C ASN A 7 10.12 -11.77 1.81
N THR A 8 11.26 -11.33 2.33
CA THR A 8 11.82 -10.01 2.08
C THR A 8 12.10 -9.74 0.60
N GLU A 9 12.67 -10.72 -0.10
CA GLU A 9 12.98 -10.61 -1.54
C GLU A 9 11.70 -10.47 -2.38
N MET A 10 10.70 -11.28 -2.09
CA MET A 10 9.38 -11.18 -2.75
C MET A 10 8.73 -9.83 -2.50
N LEU A 11 8.75 -9.34 -1.26
CA LEU A 11 8.16 -8.04 -0.91
C LEU A 11 8.85 -6.90 -1.67
N GLN A 12 10.18 -6.93 -1.76
CA GLN A 12 10.94 -5.95 -2.53
C GLN A 12 10.48 -5.92 -3.99
N LYS A 13 10.39 -7.09 -4.63
CA LYS A 13 9.93 -7.22 -6.02
C LYS A 13 8.49 -6.78 -6.20
N MET A 14 7.60 -7.17 -5.28
CA MET A 14 6.18 -6.79 -5.32
C MET A 14 6.00 -5.28 -5.19
N PHE A 15 6.72 -4.65 -4.27
CA PHE A 15 6.66 -3.20 -4.09
C PHE A 15 7.14 -2.44 -5.32
N LEU A 16 8.26 -2.84 -5.90
CA LEU A 16 8.81 -2.22 -7.12
C LEU A 16 7.88 -2.43 -8.33
N ALA A 17 7.28 -3.60 -8.46
CA ALA A 17 6.28 -3.88 -9.49
C ALA A 17 5.01 -3.03 -9.31
N GLY A 18 4.55 -2.86 -8.08
CA GLY A 18 3.40 -2.01 -7.75
C GLY A 18 3.68 -0.54 -8.08
N ALA A 19 4.86 -0.04 -7.77
CA ALA A 19 5.27 1.32 -8.11
C ALA A 19 5.30 1.53 -9.63
N ALA A 20 5.85 0.59 -10.39
CA ALA A 20 5.88 0.63 -11.85
C ALA A 20 4.47 0.58 -12.45
N ASN A 21 3.57 -0.21 -11.89
CA ASN A 21 2.18 -0.30 -12.34
C ASN A 21 1.41 1.01 -12.10
N LEU A 22 1.62 1.63 -10.95
CA LEU A 22 1.01 2.93 -10.66
C LEU A 22 1.52 4.01 -11.62
N GLU A 23 2.82 4.05 -11.90
CA GLU A 23 3.41 4.96 -12.88
C GLU A 23 2.81 4.75 -14.28
N ALA A 24 2.66 3.51 -14.72
CA ALA A 24 2.09 3.17 -16.02
C ALA A 24 0.63 3.60 -16.15
N LYS A 25 -0.11 3.68 -15.06
CA LYS A 25 -1.53 4.07 -15.02
C LYS A 25 -1.78 5.51 -14.58
N LYS A 26 -0.75 6.29 -14.42
CA LYS A 26 -0.80 7.65 -13.90
C LYS A 26 -1.81 8.53 -14.64
N GLU A 27 -1.79 8.53 -15.95
CA GLU A 27 -2.67 9.39 -16.76
C GLU A 27 -4.15 8.98 -16.62
N ILE A 28 -4.45 7.70 -16.63
CA ILE A 28 -5.82 7.20 -16.41
C ILE A 28 -6.35 7.63 -15.03
N ILE A 29 -5.50 7.56 -14.00
CA ILE A 29 -5.88 7.99 -12.65
C ILE A 29 -6.12 9.50 -12.61
N ASN A 30 -5.31 10.29 -13.32
CA ASN A 30 -5.53 11.73 -13.45
C ASN A 30 -6.88 12.05 -14.11
N GLU A 31 -7.22 11.35 -15.21
CA GLU A 31 -8.49 11.51 -15.90
C GLU A 31 -9.71 11.15 -15.03
N LEU A 32 -9.57 10.14 -14.16
CA LEU A 32 -10.63 9.71 -13.24
C LEU A 32 -10.75 10.59 -11.99
N ASN A 33 -9.86 11.53 -11.80
CA ASN A 33 -9.84 12.40 -10.62
C ASN A 33 -10.92 13.51 -10.75
N VAL A 34 -12.16 13.16 -10.43
CA VAL A 34 -13.32 14.05 -10.49
C VAL A 34 -13.88 14.39 -9.10
N PHE A 35 -13.44 13.71 -8.05
CA PHE A 35 -13.90 13.88 -6.67
C PHE A 35 -12.75 13.59 -5.70
N PRO A 36 -12.64 14.25 -4.54
CA PRO A 36 -13.46 15.40 -4.08
C PRO A 36 -13.07 16.74 -4.72
N VAL A 37 -11.89 16.85 -5.31
CA VAL A 37 -11.38 18.03 -6.02
C VAL A 37 -10.93 17.59 -7.41
N PRO A 38 -11.54 18.11 -8.49
CA PRO A 38 -11.26 17.66 -9.84
C PRO A 38 -10.05 18.42 -10.46
N ASP A 39 -8.89 18.33 -9.82
CA ASP A 39 -7.66 18.98 -10.28
C ASP A 39 -6.80 18.10 -11.21
N GLY A 40 -7.20 16.83 -11.41
CA GLY A 40 -6.58 15.94 -12.38
C GLY A 40 -5.14 15.54 -12.05
N ASP A 41 -4.73 15.60 -10.79
CA ASP A 41 -3.34 15.39 -10.37
C ASP A 41 -3.10 14.19 -9.44
N THR A 42 -4.15 13.43 -9.12
CA THR A 42 -4.07 12.30 -8.19
C THR A 42 -3.04 11.27 -8.63
N GLY A 43 -3.07 10.86 -9.89
CA GLY A 43 -2.12 9.89 -10.45
C GLY A 43 -0.69 10.40 -10.40
N THR A 44 -0.47 11.66 -10.75
CA THR A 44 0.84 12.30 -10.68
C THR A 44 1.36 12.35 -9.24
N ASN A 45 0.55 12.80 -8.31
CA ASN A 45 0.94 12.92 -6.90
C ASN A 45 1.24 11.57 -6.26
N MET A 46 0.40 10.56 -6.50
CA MET A 46 0.63 9.20 -6.00
C MET A 46 1.89 8.58 -6.62
N THR A 47 2.12 8.77 -7.92
CA THR A 47 3.30 8.27 -8.61
C THR A 47 4.58 8.87 -8.04
N LEU A 48 4.65 10.19 -7.88
CA LEU A 48 5.80 10.86 -7.29
C LEU A 48 6.09 10.35 -5.88
N THR A 49 5.04 10.13 -5.10
CA THR A 49 5.14 9.63 -3.72
C THR A 49 5.72 8.21 -3.69
N ILE A 50 5.15 7.28 -4.47
CA ILE A 50 5.59 5.88 -4.44
C ILE A 50 6.96 5.69 -5.08
N MET A 51 7.29 6.47 -6.13
CA MET A 51 8.59 6.40 -6.79
C MET A 51 9.73 6.88 -5.88
N SER A 52 9.45 7.84 -4.99
CA SER A 52 10.41 8.23 -3.96
C SER A 52 10.77 7.07 -3.03
N ALA A 53 9.78 6.29 -2.61
CA ALA A 53 10.02 5.07 -1.82
C ALA A 53 10.69 3.97 -2.66
N ALA A 54 10.25 3.77 -3.90
CA ALA A 54 10.81 2.74 -4.79
C ALA A 54 12.31 2.96 -5.04
N LYS A 55 12.76 4.19 -5.17
CA LYS A 55 14.18 4.53 -5.31
C LYS A 55 14.99 4.03 -4.12
N GLU A 56 14.49 4.21 -2.90
CA GLU A 56 15.17 3.75 -1.69
C GLU A 56 15.12 2.22 -1.55
N VAL A 57 13.99 1.59 -1.86
CA VAL A 57 13.84 0.13 -1.84
C VAL A 57 14.79 -0.52 -2.85
N LYS A 58 14.89 0.03 -4.06
CA LYS A 58 15.76 -0.48 -5.12
C LYS A 58 17.25 -0.42 -4.75
N ALA A 59 17.64 0.56 -3.95
CA ALA A 59 19.03 0.75 -3.52
C ALA A 59 19.46 -0.23 -2.42
N LEU A 60 18.54 -0.99 -1.82
CA LEU A 60 18.86 -1.94 -0.77
C LEU A 60 19.48 -3.21 -1.33
N GLU A 61 20.58 -3.64 -0.74
CA GLU A 61 21.26 -4.91 -1.04
C GLU A 61 20.96 -5.91 0.09
N ASN A 62 20.39 -7.07 -0.28
CA ASN A 62 20.04 -8.13 0.67
C ASN A 62 19.34 -7.63 1.94
N PRO A 63 18.26 -6.83 1.81
CA PRO A 63 17.62 -6.21 2.96
C PRO A 63 16.89 -7.24 3.83
N ASN A 64 16.79 -6.94 5.12
CA ASN A 64 15.81 -7.57 6.00
C ASN A 64 14.45 -6.84 5.92
N MET A 65 13.43 -7.39 6.57
CA MET A 65 12.08 -6.80 6.56
C MET A 65 12.06 -5.39 7.16
N LEU A 66 12.81 -5.16 8.23
CA LEU A 66 12.91 -3.85 8.86
C LEU A 66 13.49 -2.80 7.91
N ALA A 67 14.53 -3.14 7.16
CA ALA A 67 15.16 -2.24 6.20
C ALA A 67 14.20 -1.85 5.06
N ILE A 68 13.48 -2.82 4.49
CA ILE A 68 12.46 -2.56 3.47
C ILE A 68 11.32 -1.70 4.02
N ALA A 69 10.80 -2.05 5.18
CA ALA A 69 9.73 -1.30 5.83
C ALA A 69 10.13 0.17 6.07
N LYS A 70 11.35 0.40 6.52
CA LYS A 70 11.89 1.74 6.72
C LYS A 70 12.04 2.50 5.41
N ALA A 71 12.56 1.87 4.37
CA ALA A 71 12.70 2.48 3.04
C ALA A 71 11.34 2.88 2.45
N ILE A 72 10.34 2.02 2.54
CA ILE A 72 8.98 2.30 2.08
C ILE A 72 8.37 3.47 2.86
N SER A 73 8.37 3.39 4.19
CA SER A 73 7.74 4.38 5.06
C SER A 73 8.41 5.76 4.94
N SER A 74 9.72 5.81 5.12
CA SER A 74 10.47 7.07 5.09
C SER A 74 10.56 7.65 3.68
N GLY A 75 10.74 6.81 2.67
CA GLY A 75 10.84 7.23 1.27
C GLY A 75 9.53 7.84 0.77
N SER A 76 8.39 7.20 1.05
CA SER A 76 7.08 7.73 0.68
C SER A 76 6.74 9.02 1.41
N LEU A 77 7.08 9.11 2.70
CA LEU A 77 6.82 10.31 3.50
C LEU A 77 7.61 11.53 2.98
N ARG A 78 8.91 11.34 2.67
CA ARG A 78 9.73 12.42 2.11
C ARG A 78 9.28 12.86 0.72
N GLY A 79 8.77 11.93 -0.07
CA GLY A 79 8.29 12.17 -1.42
C GLY A 79 6.82 12.53 -1.54
N ALA A 80 6.09 12.59 -0.42
CA ALA A 80 4.65 12.83 -0.45
C ALA A 80 4.28 14.14 -1.16
N ARG A 81 3.35 14.06 -2.11
CA ARG A 81 2.85 15.18 -2.90
C ARG A 81 1.33 15.18 -2.92
N GLY A 82 0.76 16.36 -2.70
CA GLY A 82 -0.70 16.55 -2.68
C GLY A 82 -1.40 15.74 -1.58
N ASN A 83 -2.72 15.87 -1.50
CA ASN A 83 -3.51 15.14 -0.52
C ASN A 83 -3.44 13.62 -0.75
N SER A 84 -3.54 13.18 -1.99
CA SER A 84 -3.48 11.77 -2.35
C SER A 84 -2.13 11.12 -2.02
N GLY A 85 -1.02 11.84 -2.27
CA GLY A 85 0.32 11.37 -1.90
C GLY A 85 0.52 11.30 -0.39
N VAL A 86 0.01 12.27 0.37
CA VAL A 86 0.06 12.23 1.84
C VAL A 86 -0.73 11.03 2.37
N ILE A 87 -1.94 10.80 1.87
CA ILE A 87 -2.76 9.64 2.27
C ILE A 87 -2.04 8.33 1.93
N LEU A 88 -1.50 8.20 0.72
CA LEU A 88 -0.73 7.02 0.32
C LEU A 88 0.46 6.78 1.27
N SER A 89 1.21 7.83 1.62
CA SER A 89 2.32 7.73 2.56
C SER A 89 1.90 7.25 3.94
N GLN A 90 0.71 7.64 4.41
CA GLN A 90 0.17 7.19 5.70
C GLN A 90 -0.34 5.75 5.65
N LEU A 91 -0.94 5.33 4.53
CA LEU A 91 -1.28 3.92 4.29
C LEU A 91 -0.02 3.04 4.35
N LEU A 92 1.02 3.43 3.63
CA LEU A 92 2.30 2.71 3.62
C LEU A 92 2.96 2.70 5.00
N ARG A 93 2.89 3.80 5.73
CA ARG A 93 3.42 3.90 7.09
C ARG A 93 2.73 2.92 8.05
N GLY A 94 1.42 2.87 8.03
CA GLY A 94 0.65 1.93 8.86
C GLY A 94 0.93 0.48 8.50
N PHE A 95 0.95 0.17 7.20
CA PHE A 95 1.26 -1.15 6.68
C PHE A 95 2.64 -1.64 7.13
N THR A 96 3.66 -0.81 6.96
CA THR A 96 5.04 -1.17 7.30
C THR A 96 5.29 -1.32 8.79
N LYS A 97 4.53 -0.63 9.63
CA LYS A 97 4.59 -0.81 11.09
C LYS A 97 4.24 -2.23 11.52
N GLU A 98 3.32 -2.88 10.83
CA GLU A 98 2.96 -4.26 11.13
C GLU A 98 4.00 -5.25 10.60
N ILE A 99 4.45 -5.09 9.36
CA ILE A 99 5.29 -6.09 8.71
C ILE A 99 6.75 -6.09 9.20
N ARG A 100 7.25 -4.95 9.67
CA ARG A 100 8.67 -4.78 10.04
C ARG A 100 9.16 -5.70 11.16
N GLU A 101 8.27 -6.25 11.96
CA GLU A 101 8.58 -7.11 13.10
C GLU A 101 8.55 -8.60 12.74
N HIS A 102 8.30 -8.93 11.48
CA HIS A 102 8.19 -10.30 10.97
C HIS A 102 9.22 -10.57 9.90
N ASP A 103 9.75 -11.81 9.85
CA ASP A 103 10.68 -12.22 8.79
C ASP A 103 9.95 -12.62 7.52
N GLU A 104 8.73 -13.14 7.66
CA GLU A 104 7.84 -13.51 6.57
C GLU A 104 6.42 -13.02 6.86
N ILE A 105 5.67 -12.74 5.81
CA ILE A 105 4.29 -12.23 5.89
C ILE A 105 3.34 -13.33 5.40
N ASP A 106 2.45 -13.78 6.28
CA ASP A 106 1.33 -14.66 5.93
C ASP A 106 0.03 -13.85 5.76
N THR A 107 -1.08 -14.53 5.50
CA THR A 107 -2.38 -13.87 5.32
C THR A 107 -2.85 -13.13 6.57
N SER A 108 -2.59 -13.66 7.76
CA SER A 108 -2.95 -13.00 9.03
C SER A 108 -2.18 -11.70 9.24
N ILE A 109 -0.88 -11.72 9.00
CA ILE A 109 -0.03 -10.53 9.11
C ILE A 109 -0.43 -9.50 8.06
N LEU A 110 -0.70 -9.94 6.84
CA LEU A 110 -1.13 -9.06 5.75
C LEU A 110 -2.47 -8.39 6.05
N ALA A 111 -3.43 -9.12 6.63
CA ALA A 111 -4.71 -8.55 7.07
C ALA A 111 -4.51 -7.48 8.17
N ARG A 112 -3.67 -7.75 9.17
CA ARG A 112 -3.34 -6.77 10.22
C ARG A 112 -2.60 -5.56 9.66
N ALA A 113 -1.73 -5.77 8.67
CA ALA A 113 -1.05 -4.68 7.99
C ALA A 113 -2.03 -3.76 7.25
N CYS A 114 -3.02 -4.31 6.56
CA CYS A 114 -4.08 -3.55 5.90
C CYS A 114 -4.93 -2.76 6.91
N GLU A 115 -5.27 -3.37 8.04
CA GLU A 115 -6.02 -2.71 9.11
C GLU A 115 -5.24 -1.51 9.70
N ARG A 116 -3.96 -1.71 10.00
CA ARG A 116 -3.08 -0.63 10.48
C ARG A 116 -2.89 0.47 9.45
N ALA A 117 -2.75 0.11 8.18
CA ALA A 117 -2.66 1.07 7.09
C ALA A 117 -3.88 1.99 7.07
N THR A 118 -5.06 1.41 7.06
CA THR A 118 -6.33 2.14 7.04
C THR A 118 -6.50 3.03 8.28
N ALA A 119 -6.27 2.48 9.47
CA ALA A 119 -6.37 3.23 10.73
C ALA A 119 -5.40 4.42 10.77
N THR A 120 -4.17 4.23 10.31
CA THR A 120 -3.16 5.29 10.27
C THR A 120 -3.56 6.41 9.31
N ALA A 121 -4.06 6.07 8.12
CA ALA A 121 -4.50 7.03 7.12
C ALA A 121 -5.72 7.83 7.60
N TYR A 122 -6.72 7.17 8.18
CA TYR A 122 -7.90 7.87 8.73
C TYR A 122 -7.55 8.85 9.86
N LYS A 123 -6.59 8.50 10.72
CA LYS A 123 -6.12 9.41 11.78
C LYS A 123 -5.38 10.63 11.25
N ALA A 124 -4.73 10.51 10.11
CA ALA A 124 -3.98 11.60 9.49
C ALA A 124 -4.87 12.62 8.77
N VAL A 125 -6.09 12.26 8.45
CA VAL A 125 -7.04 13.12 7.73
C VAL A 125 -8.06 13.70 8.72
N MET A 126 -8.08 15.04 8.87
CA MET A 126 -8.98 15.70 9.83
C MET A 126 -10.46 15.52 9.51
N LYS A 127 -10.82 15.45 8.23
CA LYS A 127 -12.19 15.25 7.75
C LYS A 127 -12.21 14.22 6.64
N PRO A 128 -12.19 12.93 6.98
CA PRO A 128 -12.25 11.86 5.97
C PRO A 128 -13.53 11.95 5.15
N LYS A 129 -13.41 11.77 3.84
CA LYS A 129 -14.55 11.74 2.92
C LYS A 129 -14.71 10.32 2.36
N GLU A 130 -15.95 9.83 2.37
CA GLU A 130 -16.29 8.58 1.71
C GLU A 130 -16.30 8.74 0.18
N GLY A 131 -16.10 7.65 -0.56
CA GLY A 131 -15.95 7.67 -2.01
C GLY A 131 -14.54 8.08 -2.47
N THR A 132 -13.55 7.90 -1.60
CA THR A 132 -12.14 8.21 -1.87
C THR A 132 -11.24 6.97 -1.69
N ILE A 133 -9.93 7.13 -1.88
CA ILE A 133 -8.94 6.08 -1.60
C ILE A 133 -9.07 5.51 -0.16
N LEU A 134 -9.54 6.31 0.78
CA LEU A 134 -9.78 5.85 2.17
C LEU A 134 -10.90 4.81 2.23
N THR A 135 -11.97 4.99 1.46
CA THR A 135 -13.06 4.01 1.35
C THR A 135 -12.58 2.71 0.74
N VAL A 136 -11.76 2.77 -0.31
CA VAL A 136 -11.14 1.60 -0.94
C VAL A 136 -10.23 0.87 0.06
N ALA A 137 -9.38 1.59 0.77
CA ALA A 137 -8.50 1.02 1.78
C ALA A 137 -9.28 0.33 2.91
N LYS A 138 -10.39 0.94 3.36
CA LYS A 138 -11.29 0.35 4.36
C LYS A 138 -11.93 -0.93 3.86
N GLY A 139 -12.45 -0.94 2.63
CA GLY A 139 -13.01 -2.13 2.00
C GLY A 139 -11.98 -3.26 1.87
N ALA A 140 -10.80 -2.95 1.39
CA ALA A 140 -9.69 -3.90 1.29
C ALA A 140 -9.32 -4.49 2.67
N SER A 141 -9.24 -3.66 3.70
CA SER A 141 -8.94 -4.08 5.07
C SER A 141 -10.02 -5.02 5.64
N GLN A 142 -11.29 -4.71 5.44
CA GLN A 142 -12.41 -5.54 5.88
C GLN A 142 -12.41 -6.91 5.20
N LYS A 143 -12.20 -6.94 3.89
CA LYS A 143 -12.12 -8.18 3.12
C LYS A 143 -10.90 -9.01 3.50
N ALA A 144 -9.77 -8.37 3.73
CA ALA A 144 -8.55 -9.03 4.18
C ALA A 144 -8.75 -9.73 5.54
N ALA A 145 -9.39 -9.06 6.50
CA ALA A 145 -9.69 -9.65 7.80
C ALA A 145 -10.59 -10.89 7.70
N GLU A 146 -11.61 -10.84 6.86
CA GLU A 146 -12.51 -11.96 6.57
C GLU A 146 -11.76 -13.14 5.94
N LEU A 147 -10.96 -12.88 4.91
CA LEU A 147 -10.22 -13.91 4.17
C LEU A 147 -9.12 -14.56 5.00
N ALA A 148 -8.49 -13.84 5.92
CA ALA A 148 -7.46 -14.39 6.79
C ALA A 148 -7.97 -15.53 7.68
N GLU A 149 -9.28 -15.58 7.94
CA GLU A 149 -9.92 -16.66 8.71
C GLU A 149 -10.22 -17.90 7.85
N THR A 150 -10.25 -17.77 6.52
CA THR A 150 -10.72 -18.82 5.61
C THR A 150 -9.66 -19.36 4.67
N THR A 151 -8.59 -18.64 4.40
CA THR A 151 -7.52 -19.08 3.49
C THR A 151 -6.13 -18.68 3.99
N ASP A 152 -5.17 -19.55 3.77
CA ASP A 152 -3.74 -19.28 3.93
C ASP A 152 -3.00 -19.16 2.60
N ASP A 153 -3.73 -19.26 1.48
CA ASP A 153 -3.19 -19.08 0.13
C ASP A 153 -3.17 -17.59 -0.25
N LEU A 154 -1.98 -17.03 -0.39
CA LEU A 154 -1.78 -15.63 -0.70
C LEU A 154 -2.31 -15.22 -2.08
N ASP A 155 -2.24 -16.08 -3.09
CA ASP A 155 -2.78 -15.76 -4.42
C ASP A 155 -4.29 -15.55 -4.36
N THR A 156 -5.02 -16.46 -3.69
CA THR A 156 -6.46 -16.35 -3.46
C THR A 156 -6.76 -15.11 -2.62
N PHE A 157 -6.04 -14.93 -1.52
CA PHE A 157 -6.21 -13.80 -0.61
C PHE A 157 -6.08 -12.44 -1.32
N ILE A 158 -4.98 -12.23 -2.03
CA ILE A 158 -4.69 -10.98 -2.72
C ILE A 158 -5.70 -10.74 -3.85
N SER A 159 -5.99 -11.76 -4.65
CA SER A 159 -6.93 -11.64 -5.77
C SER A 159 -8.33 -11.26 -5.30
N GLU A 160 -8.82 -11.87 -4.22
CA GLU A 160 -10.16 -11.57 -3.70
C GLU A 160 -10.22 -10.21 -2.97
N VAL A 161 -9.15 -9.80 -2.28
CA VAL A 161 -9.07 -8.45 -1.70
C VAL A 161 -9.13 -7.39 -2.79
N ILE A 162 -8.38 -7.55 -3.88
CA ILE A 162 -8.37 -6.62 -5.01
C ILE A 162 -9.74 -6.58 -5.69
N ALA A 163 -10.38 -7.73 -5.92
CA ALA A 163 -11.69 -7.80 -6.56
C ALA A 163 -12.79 -7.14 -5.73
N TYR A 164 -12.69 -7.19 -4.40
CA TYR A 164 -13.66 -6.55 -3.49
C TYR A 164 -13.43 -5.04 -3.37
N ALA A 165 -12.18 -4.59 -3.37
CA ALA A 165 -11.83 -3.19 -3.26
C ALA A 165 -12.18 -2.41 -4.53
#